data_a489b726f7d297bec266a865657e7c3a
#
_entry.id   a489b726f7d297bec266a865657e7c3a
#
_cell.length_a   1.000
_cell.length_b   1.000
_cell.length_c   1.000
_cell.angle_alpha   90.00
_cell.angle_beta   90.00
_cell.angle_gamma   90.00
#
_symmetry.space_group_name_H-M   'P 1'
#
loop_
_entity.id
_entity.type
_entity.pdbx_description
1 polymer ?
#
loop_
_entity_poly.entity_id
_entity_poly.type
_entity_poly.pdbx_seq_one_letter_code
_entity_poly.pdbx_strand_id
1 'polypeptide(L)'
;HATEYSIIPDQIEAGTFMFAAAATRGDVIVKNVIPKHLEATTAKLVEIGCQVEEFDDAVRVVATKRLNNTNVKTLPYPGYPTDMQPQIGVALAIARGTSIVTESIFENRFKYVDELIRMGADIKVEGNTAVIYGTEKLMGARVSAPDLRAGAALVIAGLAAEGITIVDDIVYIQRGYENFEQKLRGLGAEIERVSSEKEIQKFKLRVG
;
A
#
# COMPACT_ATOMS: atom_id res chain seq x y z
N HIS A 1 4.43 -30.57 -27.57
CA HIS A 1 5.59 -30.60 -26.66
C HIS A 1 5.13 -30.17 -25.28
N ALA A 2 5.44 -30.95 -24.25
CA ALA A 2 5.25 -30.52 -22.85
C ALA A 2 6.28 -29.43 -22.54
N THR A 3 5.82 -28.36 -21.90
CA THR A 3 6.66 -27.25 -21.44
C THR A 3 6.46 -27.07 -19.95
N GLU A 4 7.55 -26.99 -19.21
CA GLU A 4 7.56 -26.67 -17.79
C GLU A 4 7.91 -25.19 -17.61
N TYR A 5 7.12 -24.46 -16.84
CA TYR A 5 7.33 -23.04 -16.56
C TYR A 5 7.01 -22.73 -15.11
N SER A 6 7.93 -22.03 -14.44
CA SER A 6 7.71 -21.51 -13.09
C SER A 6 7.24 -20.07 -13.15
N ILE A 7 6.11 -19.79 -12.50
CA ILE A 7 5.58 -18.43 -12.39
C ILE A 7 6.50 -17.62 -11.48
N ILE A 8 6.89 -16.43 -11.94
CA ILE A 8 7.71 -15.51 -11.14
C ILE A 8 6.90 -14.91 -9.98
N PRO A 9 7.57 -14.54 -8.85
CA PRO A 9 6.92 -13.86 -7.72
C PRO A 9 6.22 -12.56 -8.13
N ASP A 10 5.07 -12.27 -7.50
CA ASP A 10 4.34 -11.02 -7.74
C ASP A 10 5.03 -9.84 -7.05
N GLN A 11 5.63 -8.96 -7.86
CA GLN A 11 6.30 -7.76 -7.39
C GLN A 11 5.31 -6.77 -6.71
N ILE A 12 4.05 -6.79 -7.08
CA ILE A 12 3.05 -5.85 -6.52
C ILE A 12 2.60 -6.31 -5.13
N GLU A 13 2.38 -7.61 -4.93
CA GLU A 13 2.15 -8.15 -3.60
C GLU A 13 3.35 -7.86 -2.68
N ALA A 14 4.56 -8.14 -3.14
CA ALA A 14 5.79 -7.86 -2.40
C ALA A 14 5.90 -6.38 -2.00
N GLY A 15 5.77 -5.47 -2.96
CA GLY A 15 5.80 -4.03 -2.73
C GLY A 15 4.71 -3.54 -1.78
N THR A 16 3.53 -4.18 -1.80
CA THR A 16 2.43 -3.85 -0.87
C THR A 16 2.85 -4.13 0.58
N PHE A 17 3.49 -5.26 0.88
CA PHE A 17 4.02 -5.55 2.22
C PHE A 17 5.19 -4.64 2.59
N MET A 18 6.03 -4.24 1.64
CA MET A 18 7.10 -3.26 1.86
C MET A 18 6.52 -1.90 2.28
N PHE A 19 5.44 -1.44 1.63
CA PHE A 19 4.75 -0.21 2.03
C PHE A 19 3.96 -0.36 3.34
N ALA A 20 3.46 -1.55 3.67
CA ALA A 20 2.87 -1.81 4.98
C ALA A 20 3.91 -1.58 6.09
N ALA A 21 5.13 -2.10 5.93
CA ALA A 21 6.23 -1.84 6.86
C ALA A 21 6.56 -0.34 6.96
N ALA A 22 6.65 0.35 5.81
CA ALA A 22 6.95 1.78 5.76
C ALA A 22 5.90 2.63 6.51
N ALA A 23 4.61 2.40 6.24
CA ALA A 23 3.50 3.17 6.79
C ALA A 23 3.30 2.94 8.30
N THR A 24 3.55 1.71 8.78
CA THR A 24 3.39 1.33 10.19
C THR A 24 4.66 1.49 11.03
N ARG A 25 5.74 2.01 10.43
CA ARG A 25 7.08 2.11 11.05
C ARG A 25 7.59 0.77 11.55
N GLY A 26 7.39 -0.26 10.74
CA GLY A 26 7.76 -1.64 11.03
C GLY A 26 9.13 -2.02 10.48
N ASP A 27 9.47 -3.29 10.73
CA ASP A 27 10.66 -3.99 10.22
C ASP A 27 10.21 -5.33 9.64
N VAL A 28 10.23 -5.46 8.32
CA VAL A 28 9.70 -6.63 7.62
C VAL A 28 10.69 -7.11 6.56
N ILE A 29 10.88 -8.44 6.50
CA ILE A 29 11.60 -9.12 5.44
C ILE A 29 10.58 -9.81 4.52
N VAL A 30 10.55 -9.41 3.26
CA VAL A 30 9.76 -10.06 2.20
C VAL A 30 10.65 -11.04 1.46
N LYS A 31 10.31 -12.33 1.52
CA LYS A 31 11.08 -13.44 0.94
C LYS A 31 10.45 -13.98 -0.34
N ASN A 32 11.20 -14.78 -1.07
CA ASN A 32 10.81 -15.37 -2.36
C ASN A 32 10.42 -14.28 -3.37
N VAL A 33 11.26 -13.27 -3.50
CA VAL A 33 11.13 -12.16 -4.45
C VAL A 33 12.34 -12.10 -5.37
N ILE A 34 12.19 -11.37 -6.47
CA ILE A 34 13.30 -11.00 -7.34
C ILE A 34 13.59 -9.52 -7.09
N PRO A 35 14.62 -9.15 -6.31
CA PRO A 35 14.89 -7.76 -5.93
C PRO A 35 14.96 -6.82 -7.13
N LYS A 36 15.53 -7.28 -8.24
CA LYS A 36 15.61 -6.52 -9.50
C LYS A 36 14.25 -6.06 -10.03
N HIS A 37 13.17 -6.81 -9.77
CA HIS A 37 11.82 -6.42 -10.18
C HIS A 37 11.23 -5.33 -9.27
N LEU A 38 11.83 -5.11 -8.11
CA LEU A 38 11.40 -4.15 -7.09
C LEU A 38 12.20 -2.84 -7.10
N GLU A 39 13.18 -2.67 -7.99
CA GLU A 39 14.11 -1.52 -7.99
C GLU A 39 13.39 -0.16 -7.91
N ALA A 40 12.35 0.05 -8.71
CA ALA A 40 11.61 1.32 -8.69
C ALA A 40 10.88 1.55 -7.35
N THR A 41 10.33 0.49 -6.74
CA THR A 41 9.66 0.52 -5.44
C THR A 41 10.67 0.74 -4.32
N THR A 42 11.78 0.00 -4.33
CA THR A 42 12.90 0.11 -3.38
C THR A 42 13.49 1.51 -3.39
N ALA A 43 13.76 2.06 -4.59
CA ALA A 43 14.29 3.42 -4.73
C ALA A 43 13.37 4.47 -4.06
N LYS A 44 12.06 4.37 -4.24
CA LYS A 44 11.10 5.29 -3.60
C LYS A 44 11.01 5.09 -2.09
N LEU A 45 11.08 3.87 -1.59
CA LEU A 45 11.14 3.59 -0.15
C LEU A 45 12.38 4.20 0.50
N VAL A 46 13.54 4.10 -0.14
CA VAL A 46 14.78 4.76 0.32
C VAL A 46 14.62 6.29 0.29
N GLU A 47 14.06 6.84 -0.78
CA GLU A 47 13.86 8.29 -0.94
C GLU A 47 12.95 8.88 0.15
N ILE A 48 11.89 8.15 0.56
CA ILE A 48 11.00 8.57 1.65
C ILE A 48 11.57 8.27 3.05
N GLY A 49 12.78 7.72 3.15
CA GLY A 49 13.52 7.59 4.41
C GLY A 49 13.49 6.20 5.05
N CYS A 50 13.06 5.17 4.35
CA CYS A 50 13.20 3.79 4.82
C CYS A 50 14.63 3.29 4.63
N GLN A 51 15.08 2.40 5.51
CA GLN A 51 16.24 1.57 5.27
C GLN A 51 15.80 0.34 4.48
N VAL A 52 16.46 0.06 3.36
CA VAL A 52 16.16 -1.10 2.53
C VAL A 52 17.43 -1.90 2.33
N GLU A 53 17.35 -3.20 2.61
CA GLU A 53 18.44 -4.15 2.46
C GLU A 53 18.00 -5.26 1.50
N GLU A 54 18.76 -5.47 0.45
CA GLU A 54 18.48 -6.47 -0.58
C GLU A 54 19.36 -7.71 -0.36
N PHE A 55 18.75 -8.88 -0.48
CA PHE A 55 19.38 -10.20 -0.47
C PHE A 55 19.12 -10.89 -1.81
N ASP A 56 19.64 -12.09 -2.01
CA ASP A 56 19.48 -12.83 -3.27
C ASP A 56 18.02 -13.04 -3.68
N ASP A 57 17.15 -13.38 -2.70
CA ASP A 57 15.73 -13.67 -2.91
C ASP A 57 14.81 -12.97 -1.91
N ALA A 58 15.29 -11.93 -1.24
CA ALA A 58 14.54 -11.22 -0.22
C ALA A 58 14.87 -9.73 -0.19
N VAL A 59 13.94 -8.93 0.34
CA VAL A 59 14.13 -7.51 0.63
C VAL A 59 13.64 -7.22 2.04
N ARG A 60 14.47 -6.56 2.87
CA ARG A 60 14.09 -6.06 4.18
C ARG A 60 13.81 -4.57 4.10
N VAL A 61 12.71 -4.14 4.68
CA VAL A 61 12.33 -2.72 4.81
C VAL A 61 12.18 -2.38 6.27
N VAL A 62 12.88 -1.33 6.71
CA VAL A 62 12.81 -0.81 8.08
C VAL A 62 12.46 0.68 8.04
N ALA A 63 11.41 1.05 8.72
CA ALA A 63 11.01 2.45 8.91
C ALA A 63 10.93 2.75 10.41
N THR A 64 11.82 3.59 10.92
CA THR A 64 11.90 3.95 12.36
C THR A 64 11.41 5.35 12.65
N LYS A 65 11.21 6.17 11.62
CA LYS A 65 10.84 7.58 11.70
C LYS A 65 9.68 7.89 10.78
N ARG A 66 9.06 9.05 10.99
CA ARG A 66 8.08 9.58 10.05
C ARG A 66 8.71 9.75 8.67
N LEU A 67 8.02 9.27 7.65
CA LEU A 67 8.46 9.30 6.25
C LEU A 67 8.64 10.73 5.74
N ASN A 68 9.46 10.90 4.71
CA ASN A 68 9.65 12.15 4.01
C ASN A 68 8.77 12.20 2.75
N ASN A 69 8.53 13.41 2.25
CA ASN A 69 7.85 13.60 0.97
C ASN A 69 8.74 13.18 -0.22
N THR A 70 8.10 12.84 -1.33
CA THR A 70 8.73 12.64 -2.64
C THR A 70 7.74 12.89 -3.75
N ASN A 71 8.24 13.07 -4.96
CA ASN A 71 7.41 13.11 -6.16
C ASN A 71 7.50 11.77 -6.91
N VAL A 72 6.35 11.31 -7.39
CA VAL A 72 6.21 10.03 -8.09
C VAL A 72 5.51 10.24 -9.42
N LYS A 73 6.02 9.62 -10.46
CA LYS A 73 5.33 9.50 -11.74
C LYS A 73 5.27 8.02 -12.12
N THR A 74 4.06 7.53 -12.37
CA THR A 74 3.92 6.16 -12.88
C THR A 74 4.39 6.07 -14.32
N LEU A 75 5.13 5.02 -14.64
CA LEU A 75 5.70 4.77 -15.96
C LEU A 75 5.69 3.27 -16.25
N PRO A 76 5.71 2.86 -17.54
CA PRO A 76 5.95 1.48 -17.90
C PRO A 76 7.27 0.96 -17.30
N TYR A 77 7.33 -0.36 -17.05
CA TYR A 77 8.56 -1.01 -16.58
C TYR A 77 9.79 -0.59 -17.45
N PRO A 78 10.94 -0.25 -16.83
CA PRO A 78 11.30 -0.38 -15.42
C PRO A 78 10.95 0.84 -14.54
N GLY A 79 10.04 1.74 -14.97
CA GLY A 79 9.60 2.86 -14.16
C GLY A 79 8.70 2.44 -12.99
N TYR A 80 8.23 3.44 -12.22
CA TYR A 80 7.39 3.19 -11.05
C TYR A 80 6.02 2.63 -11.48
N PRO A 81 5.63 1.43 -11.02
CA PRO A 81 4.43 0.77 -11.51
C PRO A 81 3.15 1.46 -11.02
N THR A 82 2.18 1.60 -11.94
CA THR A 82 0.86 2.16 -11.62
C THR A 82 0.13 1.36 -10.53
N ASP A 83 0.37 0.04 -10.44
CA ASP A 83 -0.23 -0.84 -9.42
C ASP A 83 0.33 -0.60 -8.02
N MET A 84 1.43 0.14 -7.88
CA MET A 84 1.99 0.58 -6.60
C MET A 84 1.63 2.04 -6.26
N GLN A 85 0.91 2.73 -7.13
CA GLN A 85 0.53 4.13 -6.94
C GLN A 85 -0.36 4.33 -5.70
N PRO A 86 -1.40 3.51 -5.41
CA PRO A 86 -2.19 3.68 -4.20
C PRO A 86 -1.38 3.46 -2.90
N GLN A 87 -0.48 2.49 -2.87
CA GLN A 87 0.32 2.16 -1.69
C GLN A 87 1.29 3.30 -1.33
N ILE A 88 1.99 3.87 -2.32
CA ILE A 88 2.83 5.03 -2.05
C ILE A 88 1.98 6.25 -1.70
N GLY A 89 0.80 6.42 -2.28
CA GLY A 89 -0.15 7.48 -1.93
C GLY A 89 -0.50 7.47 -0.43
N VAL A 90 -0.74 6.29 0.14
CA VAL A 90 -0.96 6.13 1.59
C VAL A 90 0.27 6.52 2.39
N ALA A 91 1.46 6.05 2.01
CA ALA A 91 2.70 6.40 2.70
C ALA A 91 2.97 7.91 2.68
N LEU A 92 2.70 8.56 1.56
CA LEU A 92 2.87 10.01 1.40
C LEU A 92 1.80 10.81 2.17
N ALA A 93 0.59 10.27 2.36
CA ALA A 93 -0.46 10.92 3.13
C ALA A 93 -0.06 11.14 4.62
N ILE A 94 0.84 10.31 5.17
CA ILE A 94 1.39 10.44 6.53
C ILE A 94 2.84 10.90 6.58
N ALA A 95 3.44 11.20 5.43
CA ALA A 95 4.81 11.71 5.33
C ALA A 95 4.91 13.18 5.81
N ARG A 96 6.12 13.71 5.89
CA ARG A 96 6.36 15.14 6.12
C ARG A 96 6.33 15.88 4.79
N GLY A 97 5.78 17.08 4.80
CA GLY A 97 5.83 17.97 3.63
C GLY A 97 4.80 17.64 2.55
N THR A 98 5.04 18.12 1.35
CA THR A 98 4.12 18.00 0.22
C THR A 98 4.72 17.09 -0.84
N SER A 99 3.91 16.19 -1.35
CA SER A 99 4.28 15.25 -2.42
C SER A 99 3.38 15.42 -3.64
N ILE A 100 3.92 15.10 -4.82
CA ILE A 100 3.15 15.11 -6.07
C ILE A 100 3.20 13.70 -6.66
N VAL A 101 2.02 13.15 -6.93
CA VAL A 101 1.87 11.85 -7.60
C VAL A 101 1.18 12.08 -8.95
N THR A 102 1.89 11.76 -10.03
CA THR A 102 1.35 11.85 -11.39
C THR A 102 1.11 10.45 -11.94
N GLU A 103 -0.13 10.16 -12.29
CA GLU A 103 -0.54 8.92 -12.95
C GLU A 103 -0.49 9.11 -14.48
N SER A 104 0.37 8.35 -15.17
CA SER A 104 0.54 8.49 -16.62
C SER A 104 0.13 7.24 -17.40
N ILE A 105 -0.39 6.23 -16.74
CA ILE A 105 -0.74 4.94 -17.36
C ILE A 105 -2.25 4.80 -17.50
N PHE A 106 -3.02 5.10 -16.44
CA PHE A 106 -4.47 4.94 -16.44
C PHE A 106 -5.20 6.21 -16.05
N GLU A 107 -6.35 6.41 -16.65
CA GLU A 107 -7.29 7.45 -16.24
C GLU A 107 -8.04 7.05 -14.95
N ASN A 108 -8.48 8.04 -14.18
CA ASN A 108 -9.31 7.85 -12.98
C ASN A 108 -8.74 6.88 -11.93
N ARG A 109 -7.40 6.84 -11.75
CA ARG A 109 -6.72 5.94 -10.82
C ARG A 109 -6.76 6.40 -9.35
N PHE A 110 -7.21 7.62 -9.08
CA PHE A 110 -7.23 8.22 -7.73
C PHE A 110 -8.54 7.97 -6.94
N LYS A 111 -9.33 6.96 -7.28
CA LYS A 111 -10.60 6.65 -6.60
C LYS A 111 -10.46 6.39 -5.10
N TYR A 112 -9.30 5.92 -4.65
CA TYR A 112 -9.01 5.68 -3.22
C TYR A 112 -8.80 6.97 -2.42
N VAL A 113 -8.57 8.10 -3.09
CA VAL A 113 -8.28 9.39 -2.42
C VAL A 113 -9.46 9.86 -1.60
N ASP A 114 -10.69 9.73 -2.08
CA ASP A 114 -11.89 10.10 -1.33
C ASP A 114 -12.00 9.30 -0.02
N GLU A 115 -11.60 8.03 -0.05
CA GLU A 115 -11.57 7.18 1.13
C GLU A 115 -10.45 7.59 2.11
N LEU A 116 -9.26 7.98 1.60
CA LEU A 116 -8.20 8.52 2.45
C LEU A 116 -8.58 9.87 3.07
N ILE A 117 -9.30 10.72 2.35
CA ILE A 117 -9.81 12.00 2.88
C ILE A 117 -10.77 11.74 4.05
N ARG A 118 -11.62 10.69 3.97
CA ARG A 118 -12.48 10.26 5.11
C ARG A 118 -11.66 9.85 6.33
N MET A 119 -10.44 9.36 6.11
CA MET A 119 -9.49 9.00 7.17
C MET A 119 -8.65 10.20 7.65
N GLY A 120 -8.90 11.41 7.14
CA GLY A 120 -8.24 12.64 7.53
C GLY A 120 -7.01 13.02 6.69
N ALA A 121 -6.79 12.39 5.55
CA ALA A 121 -5.74 12.81 4.62
C ALA A 121 -6.08 14.14 3.93
N ASP A 122 -5.07 14.95 3.66
CA ASP A 122 -5.19 16.20 2.89
C ASP A 122 -4.61 16.00 1.50
N ILE A 123 -5.48 15.74 0.53
CA ILE A 123 -5.11 15.40 -0.85
C ILE A 123 -5.99 16.16 -1.81
N LYS A 124 -5.38 16.78 -2.83
CA LYS A 124 -6.08 17.42 -3.95
C LYS A 124 -5.74 16.72 -5.25
N VAL A 125 -6.74 16.35 -6.02
CA VAL A 125 -6.58 15.71 -7.33
C VAL A 125 -7.01 16.64 -8.42
N GLU A 126 -6.12 16.87 -9.39
CA GLU A 126 -6.39 17.64 -10.59
C GLU A 126 -5.97 16.83 -11.82
N GLY A 127 -6.93 16.37 -12.60
CA GLY A 127 -6.69 15.51 -13.76
C GLY A 127 -5.99 14.20 -13.36
N ASN A 128 -4.78 14.01 -13.84
CA ASN A 128 -3.94 12.84 -13.56
C ASN A 128 -2.90 13.07 -12.46
N THR A 129 -3.03 14.12 -11.67
CA THR A 129 -2.05 14.50 -10.64
C THR A 129 -2.74 14.68 -9.30
N ALA A 130 -2.17 14.07 -8.27
CA ALA A 130 -2.54 14.28 -6.88
C ALA A 130 -1.44 15.07 -6.15
N VAL A 131 -1.84 16.14 -5.47
CA VAL A 131 -0.99 16.86 -4.52
C VAL A 131 -1.37 16.38 -3.12
N ILE A 132 -0.42 15.79 -2.42
CA ILE A 132 -0.60 15.17 -1.11
C ILE A 132 0.12 16.02 -0.07
N TYR A 133 -0.64 16.62 0.83
CA TYR A 133 -0.11 17.33 2.01
C TYR A 133 -0.06 16.34 3.16
N GLY A 134 1.15 15.96 3.57
CA GLY A 134 1.32 14.93 4.59
C GLY A 134 0.78 15.35 5.96
N THR A 135 -0.12 14.55 6.52
CA THR A 135 -0.67 14.72 7.86
C THR A 135 0.14 13.96 8.90
N GLU A 136 0.01 14.28 10.18
CA GLU A 136 0.75 13.56 11.21
C GLU A 136 0.21 12.14 11.42
N LYS A 137 -1.10 11.96 11.23
CA LYS A 137 -1.81 10.71 11.44
C LYS A 137 -3.06 10.62 10.59
N LEU A 138 -3.48 9.42 10.32
CA LEU A 138 -4.81 9.10 9.83
C LEU A 138 -5.69 8.65 10.98
N MET A 139 -6.99 8.80 10.84
CA MET A 139 -8.00 8.34 11.80
C MET A 139 -8.77 7.16 11.24
N GLY A 140 -9.09 6.21 12.09
CA GLY A 140 -9.94 5.09 11.73
C GLY A 140 -11.29 5.54 11.18
N ALA A 141 -11.70 4.95 10.08
CA ALA A 141 -12.96 5.23 9.41
C ALA A 141 -13.54 4.00 8.72
N ARG A 142 -14.79 4.07 8.31
CA ARG A 142 -15.38 3.09 7.41
C ARG A 142 -15.12 3.53 5.97
N VAL A 143 -14.40 2.70 5.21
CA VAL A 143 -13.98 2.93 3.84
C VAL A 143 -14.34 1.73 2.97
N SER A 144 -14.45 1.93 1.65
CA SER A 144 -14.77 0.88 0.69
C SER A 144 -13.63 0.69 -0.29
N ALA A 145 -13.27 -0.56 -0.56
CA ALA A 145 -12.25 -0.90 -1.56
C ALA A 145 -12.79 -0.67 -2.98
N PRO A 146 -12.31 0.33 -3.73
CA PRO A 146 -12.81 0.61 -5.07
C PRO A 146 -12.27 -0.38 -6.13
N ASP A 147 -11.12 -0.96 -5.87
CA ASP A 147 -10.45 -1.99 -6.66
C ASP A 147 -9.46 -2.78 -5.81
N LEU A 148 -8.78 -3.76 -6.40
CA LEU A 148 -7.88 -4.65 -5.66
C LEU A 148 -6.65 -3.92 -5.09
N ARG A 149 -6.02 -3.01 -5.83
CA ARG A 149 -4.78 -2.32 -5.41
C ARG A 149 -5.09 -1.21 -4.42
N ALA A 150 -6.10 -0.42 -4.74
CA ALA A 150 -6.60 0.62 -3.84
C ALA A 150 -7.15 0.01 -2.53
N GLY A 151 -7.86 -1.11 -2.60
CA GLY A 151 -8.33 -1.82 -1.42
C GLY A 151 -7.20 -2.27 -0.50
N ALA A 152 -6.15 -2.89 -1.05
CA ALA A 152 -4.97 -3.26 -0.28
C ALA A 152 -4.27 -2.03 0.34
N ALA A 153 -4.17 -0.93 -0.39
CA ALA A 153 -3.64 0.33 0.14
C ALA A 153 -4.48 0.90 1.29
N LEU A 154 -5.82 0.82 1.22
CA LEU A 154 -6.70 1.24 2.31
C LEU A 154 -6.57 0.35 3.56
N VAL A 155 -6.26 -0.94 3.39
CA VAL A 155 -5.89 -1.80 4.52
C VAL A 155 -4.59 -1.29 5.18
N ILE A 156 -3.56 -0.95 4.39
CA ILE A 156 -2.33 -0.34 4.91
C ILE A 156 -2.62 0.96 5.64
N ALA A 157 -3.47 1.83 5.08
CA ALA A 157 -3.89 3.07 5.72
C ALA A 157 -4.57 2.82 7.07
N GLY A 158 -5.44 1.80 7.14
CA GLY A 158 -6.10 1.39 8.37
C GLY A 158 -5.14 0.85 9.43
N LEU A 159 -4.06 0.15 9.03
CA LEU A 159 -3.01 -0.31 9.94
C LEU A 159 -2.17 0.85 10.50
N ALA A 160 -2.03 1.94 9.74
CA ALA A 160 -1.29 3.13 10.15
C ALA A 160 -2.16 4.17 10.88
N ALA A 161 -3.51 4.02 10.87
CA ALA A 161 -4.45 4.96 11.44
C ALA A 161 -4.66 4.74 12.94
N GLU A 162 -5.03 5.80 13.66
CA GLU A 162 -5.49 5.70 15.05
C GLU A 162 -6.97 5.28 15.11
N GLY A 163 -7.30 4.34 15.96
CA GLY A 163 -8.67 3.85 16.16
C GLY A 163 -9.01 2.65 15.27
N ILE A 164 -10.28 2.48 14.97
CA ILE A 164 -10.79 1.32 14.22
C ILE A 164 -11.12 1.72 12.78
N THR A 165 -10.55 1.00 11.83
CA THR A 165 -10.91 1.10 10.41
C THR A 165 -11.72 -0.13 9.98
N ILE A 166 -12.77 0.10 9.22
CA ILE A 166 -13.55 -0.96 8.58
C ILE A 166 -13.39 -0.79 7.07
N VAL A 167 -12.89 -1.83 6.41
CA VAL A 167 -12.76 -1.86 4.94
C VAL A 167 -13.85 -2.77 4.38
N ASP A 168 -14.78 -2.17 3.64
CA ASP A 168 -15.84 -2.88 2.92
C ASP A 168 -15.33 -3.35 1.53
N ASP A 169 -16.10 -4.21 0.87
CA ASP A 169 -15.86 -4.70 -0.50
C ASP A 169 -14.52 -5.43 -0.69
N ILE A 170 -14.04 -6.12 0.36
CA ILE A 170 -12.74 -6.83 0.35
C ILE A 170 -12.65 -7.95 -0.70
N VAL A 171 -13.74 -8.32 -1.34
CA VAL A 171 -13.77 -9.25 -2.47
C VAL A 171 -12.83 -8.80 -3.61
N TYR A 172 -12.66 -7.50 -3.80
CA TYR A 172 -11.70 -6.97 -4.77
C TYR A 172 -10.25 -7.27 -4.39
N ILE A 173 -9.91 -7.16 -3.08
CA ILE A 173 -8.56 -7.44 -2.57
C ILE A 173 -8.20 -8.91 -2.80
N GLN A 174 -9.13 -9.82 -2.55
CA GLN A 174 -8.94 -11.28 -2.68
C GLN A 174 -8.63 -11.74 -4.10
N ARG A 175 -8.90 -10.92 -5.12
CA ARG A 175 -8.57 -11.23 -6.52
C ARG A 175 -7.07 -11.16 -6.83
N GLY A 176 -6.28 -10.46 -6.02
CA GLY A 176 -4.84 -10.28 -6.25
C GLY A 176 -3.97 -10.51 -5.01
N TYR A 177 -4.56 -10.79 -3.86
CA TYR A 177 -3.81 -11.03 -2.61
C TYR A 177 -4.34 -12.28 -1.91
N GLU A 178 -3.56 -13.34 -1.95
CA GLU A 178 -3.89 -14.59 -1.28
C GLU A 178 -3.64 -14.50 0.23
N ASN A 179 -4.66 -14.84 1.03
CA ASN A 179 -4.58 -14.86 2.51
C ASN A 179 -4.00 -13.58 3.12
N PHE A 180 -4.40 -12.42 2.55
CA PHE A 180 -3.82 -11.11 2.87
C PHE A 180 -3.89 -10.80 4.38
N GLU A 181 -5.07 -10.97 5.00
CA GLU A 181 -5.27 -10.74 6.43
C GLU A 181 -4.47 -11.70 7.31
N GLN A 182 -4.28 -12.95 6.86
CA GLN A 182 -3.50 -13.94 7.61
C GLN A 182 -2.00 -13.60 7.58
N LYS A 183 -1.49 -13.19 6.42
CA LYS A 183 -0.10 -12.74 6.27
C LYS A 183 0.17 -11.50 7.12
N LEU A 184 -0.73 -10.52 7.12
CA LEU A 184 -0.62 -9.32 7.97
C LEU A 184 -0.68 -9.66 9.47
N ARG A 185 -1.57 -10.57 9.88
CA ARG A 185 -1.61 -11.07 11.28
C ARG A 185 -0.30 -11.76 11.68
N GLY A 186 0.28 -12.53 10.77
CA GLY A 186 1.59 -13.15 10.98
C GLY A 186 2.72 -12.15 11.22
N LEU A 187 2.57 -10.92 10.76
CA LEU A 187 3.47 -9.80 10.99
C LEU A 187 3.10 -8.95 12.23
N GLY A 188 2.05 -9.34 12.97
CA GLY A 188 1.63 -8.65 14.19
C GLY A 188 0.49 -7.65 14.00
N ALA A 189 -0.13 -7.57 12.81
CA ALA A 189 -1.27 -6.70 12.61
C ALA A 189 -2.53 -7.19 13.32
N GLU A 190 -3.25 -6.28 13.97
CA GLU A 190 -4.59 -6.56 14.52
C GLU A 190 -5.64 -6.40 13.41
N ILE A 191 -5.89 -7.45 12.67
CA ILE A 191 -6.84 -7.47 11.55
C ILE A 191 -7.72 -8.72 11.63
N GLU A 192 -9.02 -8.56 11.49
CA GLU A 192 -9.97 -9.66 11.43
C GLU A 192 -10.94 -9.54 10.26
N ARG A 193 -11.33 -10.67 9.71
CA ARG A 193 -12.37 -10.74 8.71
C ARG A 193 -13.72 -10.91 9.41
N VAL A 194 -14.65 -9.98 9.14
CA VAL A 194 -16.01 -10.02 9.70
C VAL A 194 -17.00 -10.26 8.58
N SER A 195 -17.91 -11.23 8.78
CA SER A 195 -19.05 -11.45 7.91
C SER A 195 -20.24 -10.68 8.48
N SER A 196 -20.90 -9.86 7.66
CA SER A 196 -22.19 -9.28 8.07
C SER A 196 -23.32 -10.12 7.51
N GLU A 197 -24.51 -10.07 8.16
CA GLU A 197 -25.73 -10.78 7.72
C GLU A 197 -26.21 -10.43 6.29
N LYS A 198 -25.55 -9.46 5.63
CA LYS A 198 -25.84 -9.00 4.26
C LYS A 198 -24.71 -9.30 3.27
N GLU A 199 -24.02 -10.43 3.36
CA GLU A 199 -22.99 -10.89 2.40
C GLU A 199 -21.82 -9.90 2.11
N ILE A 200 -21.68 -8.82 2.88
CA ILE A 200 -20.59 -7.86 2.71
C ILE A 200 -19.45 -8.27 3.63
N GLN A 201 -18.33 -8.70 3.04
CA GLN A 201 -17.13 -9.08 3.78
C GLN A 201 -16.28 -7.84 4.09
N LYS A 202 -15.81 -7.71 5.34
CA LYS A 202 -15.10 -6.54 5.87
C LYS A 202 -13.86 -6.94 6.65
N PHE A 203 -12.85 -6.06 6.67
CA PHE A 203 -11.76 -6.10 7.63
C PHE A 203 -11.99 -5.05 8.72
N LYS A 204 -11.83 -5.44 9.97
CA LYS A 204 -11.75 -4.54 11.12
C LYS A 204 -10.29 -4.47 11.56
N LEU A 205 -9.73 -3.27 11.60
CA LEU A 205 -8.33 -2.99 11.90
C LEU A 205 -8.27 -2.14 13.16
N ARG A 206 -7.45 -2.53 14.11
CA ARG A 206 -7.22 -1.81 15.36
C ARG A 206 -5.71 -1.65 15.56
N VAL A 207 -5.30 -0.44 15.84
CA VAL A 207 -3.94 -0.16 16.33
C VAL A 207 -4.00 -0.16 17.85
N GLY A 208 -3.11 -0.94 18.47
CA GLY A 208 -2.94 -1.01 19.91
C GLY A 208 -2.23 0.20 20.47
#